data_a69532a7e374478308160c160240d645
#
_entry.id   a69532a7e374478308160c160240d645
#
_cell.length_a   1.000
_cell.length_b   1.000
_cell.length_c   1.000
_cell.angle_alpha   90.00
_cell.angle_beta   90.00
_cell.angle_gamma   90.00
#
_symmetry.space_group_name_H-M   'P 1'
#
loop_
_entity.id
_entity.type
_entity.pdbx_description
1 polymer ?
#
loop_
_entity_poly.entity_id
_entity_poly.type
_entity_poly.pdbx_seq_one_letter_code
_entity_poly.pdbx_strand_id
1 'polypeptide(L)'
;KSELRISGTQGINSDSPVSGSHDFTLNSALYGPPMGDNWRLFAGFNYANSEFEEGKGITRDALGGVEWRARDYWIETALSNRNFNGENKLGARLSGWHDFNDNWRVGGSAERLSQNTPLRAMRNGVTANGGNAFIRWYQNERREYQLSVAPSWFSDGNNRVEYALSGKERMFTRPNFTLDFTPSLSGSVNSKEDASYYNPKRDASLTPAVMAEHVMYRNYETVWSQQLEAGVGAYWQKNYDTGLITQVGYGQRLQLNNVFD
;
A
#
# COMPACT_ATOMS: atom_id res chain seq x y z
N LYS A 1 -7.61 1.12 -25.15
CA LYS A 1 -8.44 0.12 -24.44
C LYS A 1 -8.75 0.65 -23.05
N SER A 2 -9.96 0.37 -22.54
CA SER A 2 -10.33 0.62 -21.15
C SER A 2 -9.69 -0.44 -20.25
N GLU A 3 -9.44 -0.10 -18.99
CA GLU A 3 -8.84 -1.00 -18.03
C GLU A 3 -9.66 -0.98 -16.73
N LEU A 4 -10.05 -2.15 -16.26
CA LEU A 4 -10.70 -2.32 -14.95
C LEU A 4 -9.71 -2.91 -13.97
N ARG A 5 -9.51 -2.25 -12.84
CA ARG A 5 -8.71 -2.73 -11.71
C ARG A 5 -9.61 -2.98 -10.53
N ILE A 6 -9.53 -4.18 -9.97
CA ILE A 6 -10.24 -4.55 -8.75
C ILE A 6 -9.23 -5.22 -7.82
N SER A 7 -9.20 -4.80 -6.57
CA SER A 7 -8.43 -5.46 -5.52
C SER A 7 -9.25 -5.52 -4.23
N GLY A 8 -9.12 -6.61 -3.51
CA GLY A 8 -9.75 -6.78 -2.21
C GLY A 8 -8.75 -7.38 -1.23
N THR A 9 -8.82 -6.95 0.02
CA THR A 9 -8.02 -7.51 1.11
C THR A 9 -8.92 -7.77 2.31
N GLN A 10 -8.65 -8.87 3.00
CA GLN A 10 -9.26 -9.19 4.27
C GLN A 10 -8.15 -9.42 5.28
N GLY A 11 -8.21 -8.73 6.40
CA GLY A 11 -7.27 -8.85 7.50
C GLY A 11 -7.98 -9.28 8.78
N ILE A 12 -7.34 -10.15 9.53
CA ILE A 12 -7.75 -10.52 10.89
C ILE A 12 -6.53 -10.28 11.77
N ASN A 13 -6.67 -9.41 12.75
CA ASN A 13 -5.61 -9.15 13.72
C ASN A 13 -6.09 -9.63 15.10
N SER A 14 -5.48 -10.72 15.59
CA SER A 14 -5.85 -11.37 16.85
C SER A 14 -4.97 -10.98 18.04
N ASP A 15 -3.79 -10.41 17.82
CA ASP A 15 -2.74 -10.24 18.82
C ASP A 15 -2.36 -8.78 19.14
N SER A 16 -3.29 -7.87 18.95
CA SER A 16 -3.06 -6.51 19.41
C SER A 16 -3.31 -6.42 20.93
N PRO A 17 -2.43 -5.76 21.73
CA PRO A 17 -2.76 -5.38 23.11
C PRO A 17 -3.98 -4.46 23.18
N VAL A 18 -4.47 -4.03 22.04
CA VAL A 18 -5.72 -3.31 21.81
C VAL A 18 -6.57 -4.20 20.90
N SER A 19 -7.39 -5.06 21.47
CA SER A 19 -8.43 -5.92 20.89
C SER A 19 -8.39 -6.16 19.37
N GLY A 20 -8.52 -7.41 18.95
CA GLY A 20 -8.49 -7.85 17.55
C GLY A 20 -9.42 -7.06 16.63
N SER A 21 -9.04 -6.91 15.37
CA SER A 21 -9.85 -6.29 14.32
C SER A 21 -10.08 -7.23 13.16
N HIS A 22 -11.27 -7.12 12.56
CA HIS A 22 -11.59 -7.72 11.28
C HIS A 22 -11.71 -6.59 10.26
N ASP A 23 -10.82 -6.60 9.26
CA ASP A 23 -10.77 -5.56 8.25
C ASP A 23 -11.06 -6.16 6.88
N PHE A 24 -11.96 -5.50 6.15
CA PHE A 24 -12.24 -5.81 4.75
C PHE A 24 -12.12 -4.54 3.92
N THR A 25 -11.34 -4.60 2.85
CA THR A 25 -11.22 -3.50 1.89
C THR A 25 -11.47 -3.99 0.48
N LEU A 26 -12.18 -3.19 -0.30
CA LEU A 26 -12.40 -3.39 -1.72
C LEU A 26 -12.10 -2.08 -2.44
N ASN A 27 -11.18 -2.15 -3.40
CA ASN A 27 -10.81 -1.03 -4.23
C ASN A 27 -11.12 -1.35 -5.68
N SER A 28 -11.76 -0.43 -6.39
CA SER A 28 -12.04 -0.55 -7.80
C SER A 28 -11.74 0.75 -8.53
N ALA A 29 -11.20 0.65 -9.74
CA ALA A 29 -10.99 1.78 -10.62
C ALA A 29 -11.21 1.36 -12.08
N LEU A 30 -11.95 2.17 -12.80
CA LEU A 30 -12.18 2.04 -14.23
C LEU A 30 -11.45 3.19 -14.93
N TYR A 31 -10.46 2.85 -15.74
CA TYR A 31 -9.74 3.78 -16.59
C TYR A 31 -10.37 3.77 -17.99
N GLY A 32 -10.70 4.93 -18.49
CA GLY A 32 -11.20 5.11 -19.84
C GLY A 32 -10.13 4.86 -20.91
N PRO A 33 -10.53 4.87 -22.18
CA PRO A 33 -9.56 4.79 -23.28
C PRO A 33 -8.67 6.04 -23.27
N PRO A 34 -7.43 5.93 -23.79
CA PRO A 34 -6.55 7.09 -23.95
C PRO A 34 -7.22 8.18 -24.80
N MET A 35 -7.11 9.41 -24.33
CA MET A 35 -7.50 10.61 -25.05
C MET A 35 -6.22 11.33 -25.50
N GLY A 36 -6.02 11.45 -26.81
CA GLY A 36 -4.73 11.86 -27.35
C GLY A 36 -3.65 10.81 -27.05
N ASP A 37 -2.40 11.23 -26.91
CA ASP A 37 -1.29 10.29 -26.78
C ASP A 37 -1.08 9.75 -25.36
N ASN A 38 -1.44 10.53 -24.33
CA ASN A 38 -1.00 10.26 -22.96
C ASN A 38 -2.05 10.39 -21.87
N TRP A 39 -3.21 10.95 -22.18
CA TRP A 39 -4.24 11.24 -21.18
C TRP A 39 -5.31 10.17 -21.10
N ARG A 40 -5.81 9.90 -19.90
CA ARG A 40 -7.05 9.16 -19.71
C ARG A 40 -7.77 9.58 -18.43
N LEU A 41 -9.09 9.51 -18.48
CA LEU A 41 -9.94 9.70 -17.32
C LEU A 41 -10.10 8.39 -16.57
N PHE A 42 -10.32 8.48 -15.29
CA PHE A 42 -10.69 7.34 -14.48
C PHE A 42 -11.72 7.71 -13.41
N ALA A 43 -12.47 6.71 -12.99
CA ALA A 43 -13.37 6.78 -11.86
C ALA A 43 -13.14 5.53 -10.98
N GLY A 44 -13.30 5.68 -9.69
CA GLY A 44 -13.09 4.58 -8.77
C GLY A 44 -14.03 4.63 -7.57
N PHE A 45 -14.10 3.49 -6.92
CA PHE A 45 -14.84 3.32 -5.67
C PHE A 45 -14.03 2.46 -4.72
N ASN A 46 -13.85 2.96 -3.49
CA ASN A 46 -13.19 2.23 -2.44
C ASN A 46 -14.19 2.00 -1.30
N TYR A 47 -14.19 0.81 -0.79
CA TYR A 47 -14.97 0.41 0.37
C TYR A 47 -14.05 -0.18 1.42
N ALA A 48 -14.16 0.29 2.65
CA ALA A 48 -13.47 -0.29 3.79
C ALA A 48 -14.46 -0.49 4.94
N ASN A 49 -14.41 -1.67 5.53
CA ASN A 49 -15.15 -2.02 6.73
C ASN A 49 -14.15 -2.55 7.75
N SER A 50 -14.11 -1.92 8.91
CA SER A 50 -13.29 -2.37 10.02
C SER A 50 -14.18 -2.58 11.24
N GLU A 51 -14.10 -3.76 11.81
CA GLU A 51 -14.80 -4.17 12.99
C GLU A 51 -13.80 -4.43 14.11
N PHE A 52 -13.91 -3.68 15.20
CA PHE A 52 -13.10 -3.81 16.39
C PHE A 52 -13.99 -3.75 17.64
N GLU A 53 -13.46 -4.13 18.79
CA GLU A 53 -14.25 -4.27 20.03
C GLU A 53 -15.07 -3.02 20.40
N GLU A 54 -14.57 -1.84 20.06
CA GLU A 54 -15.23 -0.56 20.33
C GLU A 54 -16.32 -0.21 19.29
N GLY A 55 -16.49 -1.00 18.22
CA GLY A 55 -17.52 -0.82 17.17
C GLY A 55 -17.02 -0.96 15.75
N LYS A 56 -17.84 -0.52 14.81
CA LYS A 56 -17.59 -0.62 13.37
C LYS A 56 -17.26 0.74 12.75
N GLY A 57 -16.35 0.74 11.79
CA GLY A 57 -16.08 1.87 10.92
C GLY A 57 -16.31 1.47 9.47
N ILE A 58 -17.18 2.18 8.75
CA ILE A 58 -17.43 1.94 7.32
C ILE A 58 -17.04 3.18 6.56
N THR A 59 -16.13 3.02 5.61
CA THR A 59 -15.69 4.07 4.71
C THR A 59 -16.09 3.73 3.28
N ARG A 60 -16.67 4.69 2.58
CA ARG A 60 -17.01 4.60 1.16
C ARG A 60 -16.47 5.82 0.47
N ASP A 61 -15.55 5.61 -0.47
CA ASP A 61 -14.95 6.68 -1.26
C ASP A 61 -15.37 6.53 -2.71
N ALA A 62 -15.96 7.57 -3.27
CA ALA A 62 -16.10 7.73 -4.71
C ALA A 62 -15.03 8.72 -5.18
N LEU A 63 -14.29 8.37 -6.21
CA LEU A 63 -13.22 9.21 -6.74
C LEU A 63 -13.28 9.31 -8.26
N GLY A 64 -12.78 10.41 -8.78
CA GLY A 64 -12.64 10.64 -10.21
C GLY A 64 -11.43 11.50 -10.48
N GLY A 65 -10.79 11.25 -11.59
CA GLY A 65 -9.55 11.97 -11.89
C GLY A 65 -9.02 11.76 -13.29
N VAL A 66 -7.82 12.26 -13.46
CA VAL A 66 -7.07 12.26 -14.71
C VAL A 66 -5.71 11.64 -14.48
N GLU A 67 -5.33 10.74 -15.38
CA GLU A 67 -3.99 10.17 -15.44
C GLU A 67 -3.28 10.71 -16.68
N TRP A 68 -2.03 11.08 -16.53
CA TRP A 68 -1.13 11.34 -17.63
C TRP A 68 0.07 10.42 -17.55
N ARG A 69 0.35 9.70 -18.63
CA ARG A 69 1.42 8.72 -18.70
C ARG A 69 2.31 9.00 -19.90
N ALA A 70 3.56 9.27 -19.64
CA ALA A 70 4.63 9.30 -20.65
C ALA A 70 5.60 8.13 -20.40
N ARG A 71 6.62 8.00 -21.23
CA ARG A 71 7.60 6.94 -21.10
C ARG A 71 8.35 6.99 -19.77
N ASP A 72 8.80 8.19 -19.37
CA ASP A 72 9.71 8.38 -18.27
C ASP A 72 9.02 8.99 -17.02
N TYR A 73 7.73 9.28 -17.10
CA TYR A 73 6.99 9.82 -15.95
C TYR A 73 5.49 9.57 -16.05
N TRP A 74 4.87 9.57 -14.91
CA TRP A 74 3.46 9.38 -14.71
C TRP A 74 2.94 10.36 -13.66
N ILE A 75 1.79 10.95 -13.91
CA ILE A 75 1.10 11.85 -12.98
C ILE A 75 -0.36 11.45 -12.95
N GLU A 76 -0.92 11.41 -11.75
CA GLU A 76 -2.34 11.17 -11.52
C GLU A 76 -2.89 12.19 -10.53
N THR A 77 -4.01 12.79 -10.84
CA THR A 77 -4.76 13.65 -9.92
C THR A 77 -6.19 13.19 -9.81
N ALA A 78 -6.73 13.18 -8.59
CA ALA A 78 -8.08 12.77 -8.31
C ALA A 78 -8.74 13.65 -7.27
N LEU A 79 -10.03 13.82 -7.40
CA LEU A 79 -10.93 14.33 -6.36
C LEU A 79 -11.75 13.16 -5.82
N SER A 80 -12.00 13.16 -4.53
CA SER A 80 -12.76 12.10 -3.87
C SER A 80 -13.84 12.69 -2.96
N ASN A 81 -14.93 11.96 -2.85
CA ASN A 81 -15.92 12.17 -1.82
C ASN A 81 -15.93 10.95 -0.91
N ARG A 82 -15.48 11.16 0.33
CA ARG A 82 -15.45 10.12 1.35
C ARG A 82 -16.68 10.21 2.22
N ASN A 83 -17.41 9.11 2.29
CA ASN A 83 -18.43 8.90 3.30
C ASN A 83 -17.87 8.01 4.41
N PHE A 84 -17.83 8.53 5.62
CA PHE A 84 -17.48 7.76 6.81
C PHE A 84 -18.64 7.83 7.80
N ASN A 85 -19.26 6.69 8.07
CA ASN A 85 -20.43 6.56 8.98
C ASN A 85 -21.54 7.60 8.72
N GLY A 86 -21.76 7.96 7.44
CA GLY A 86 -22.79 8.91 7.02
C GLY A 86 -22.33 10.36 6.84
N GLU A 87 -21.13 10.71 7.26
CA GLU A 87 -20.55 12.04 7.01
C GLU A 87 -19.75 12.07 5.71
N ASN A 88 -20.02 13.06 4.86
CA ASN A 88 -19.31 13.25 3.61
C ASN A 88 -18.22 14.31 3.76
N LYS A 89 -17.01 14.00 3.26
CA LYS A 89 -15.87 14.91 3.22
C LYS A 89 -15.19 14.85 1.85
N LEU A 90 -14.79 16.01 1.33
CA LEU A 90 -14.07 16.11 0.07
C LEU A 90 -12.57 15.95 0.30
N GLY A 91 -11.97 15.07 -0.48
CA GLY A 91 -10.55 14.83 -0.54
C GLY A 91 -9.98 15.12 -1.93
N ALA A 92 -8.66 15.20 -2.00
CA ALA A 92 -7.91 15.34 -3.24
C ALA A 92 -6.60 14.57 -3.13
N ARG A 93 -6.14 14.02 -4.26
CA ARG A 93 -4.87 13.31 -4.35
C ARG A 93 -4.11 13.75 -5.60
N LEU A 94 -2.81 13.94 -5.44
CA LEU A 94 -1.83 14.08 -6.51
C LEU A 94 -0.75 13.03 -6.29
N SER A 95 -0.43 12.25 -7.31
CA SER A 95 0.62 11.24 -7.28
C SER A 95 1.44 11.28 -8.56
N GLY A 96 2.68 10.88 -8.48
CA GLY A 96 3.49 10.79 -9.68
C GLY A 96 4.85 10.18 -9.41
N TRP A 97 5.53 9.81 -10.51
CA TRP A 97 6.90 9.38 -10.48
C TRP A 97 7.62 9.79 -11.79
N HIS A 98 8.93 9.84 -11.70
CA HIS A 98 9.83 10.13 -12.81
C HIS A 98 11.01 9.16 -12.80
N ASP A 99 11.31 8.59 -13.97
CA ASP A 99 12.48 7.76 -14.21
C ASP A 99 13.62 8.64 -14.74
N PHE A 100 14.68 8.79 -13.95
CA PHE A 100 15.89 9.48 -14.41
C PHE A 100 16.66 8.66 -15.44
N ASN A 101 16.59 7.35 -15.30
CA ASN A 101 17.16 6.35 -16.19
C ASN A 101 16.52 4.99 -15.90
N ASP A 102 16.98 3.94 -16.53
CA ASP A 102 16.44 2.58 -16.37
C ASP A 102 16.60 2.02 -14.94
N ASN A 103 17.47 2.61 -14.14
CA ASN A 103 17.79 2.13 -12.80
C ASN A 103 17.16 2.96 -11.67
N TRP A 104 16.89 4.24 -11.88
CA TRP A 104 16.49 5.14 -10.81
C TRP A 104 15.14 5.78 -11.09
N ARG A 105 14.22 5.61 -10.11
CA ARG A 105 12.92 6.26 -10.07
C ARG A 105 12.77 7.06 -8.80
N VAL A 106 12.22 8.25 -8.90
CA VAL A 106 11.71 9.00 -7.76
C VAL A 106 10.22 9.25 -7.95
N GLY A 107 9.51 9.37 -6.87
CA GLY A 107 8.10 9.67 -6.94
C GLY A 107 7.55 10.08 -5.60
N GLY A 108 6.27 10.36 -5.59
CA GLY A 108 5.57 10.74 -4.39
C GLY A 108 4.11 10.99 -4.60
N SER A 109 3.45 11.31 -3.52
CA SER A 109 2.04 11.67 -3.48
C SER A 109 1.78 12.73 -2.42
N ALA A 110 0.72 13.49 -2.62
CA ALA A 110 0.16 14.38 -1.61
C ALA A 110 -1.35 14.17 -1.56
N GLU A 111 -1.91 14.05 -0.38
CA GLU A 111 -3.32 13.77 -0.16
C GLU A 111 -3.92 14.76 0.84
N ARG A 112 -5.02 15.36 0.46
CA ARG A 112 -5.96 15.96 1.40
C ARG A 112 -7.00 14.91 1.75
N LEU A 113 -7.26 14.70 3.03
CA LEU A 113 -8.08 13.63 3.55
C LEU A 113 -7.51 12.26 3.16
N SER A 114 -6.37 11.94 3.77
CA SER A 114 -5.62 10.73 3.46
C SER A 114 -6.44 9.46 3.69
N GLN A 115 -6.37 8.54 2.75
CA GLN A 115 -6.97 7.21 2.86
C GLN A 115 -6.27 6.33 3.91
N ASN A 116 -5.02 6.67 4.25
CA ASN A 116 -4.24 5.97 5.28
C ASN A 116 -4.55 6.46 6.70
N THR A 117 -5.55 7.33 6.87
CA THR A 117 -5.98 7.74 8.21
C THR A 117 -6.53 6.52 8.98
N PRO A 118 -6.03 6.23 10.19
CA PRO A 118 -6.53 5.12 10.99
C PRO A 118 -8.03 5.23 11.21
N LEU A 119 -8.78 4.13 11.06
CA LEU A 119 -10.23 4.12 11.25
C LEU A 119 -10.64 4.54 12.67
N ARG A 120 -9.82 4.20 13.68
CA ARG A 120 -10.03 4.70 15.04
C ARG A 120 -9.91 6.22 15.15
N ALA A 121 -8.99 6.84 14.42
CA ALA A 121 -8.86 8.28 14.34
C ALA A 121 -10.12 8.90 13.72
N MET A 122 -10.56 8.39 12.59
CA MET A 122 -11.76 8.88 11.89
C MET A 122 -13.02 8.74 12.76
N ARG A 123 -13.15 7.66 13.51
CA ARG A 123 -14.27 7.45 14.44
C ARG A 123 -14.32 8.52 15.54
N ASN A 124 -13.16 9.02 15.97
CA ASN A 124 -13.06 10.11 16.92
C ASN A 124 -13.07 11.51 16.26
N GLY A 125 -13.48 11.58 14.99
CA GLY A 125 -13.54 12.84 14.24
C GLY A 125 -12.19 13.38 13.78
N VAL A 126 -11.12 12.59 13.91
CA VAL A 126 -9.77 12.96 13.50
C VAL A 126 -9.56 12.58 12.04
N THR A 127 -9.13 13.55 11.24
CA THR A 127 -8.73 13.36 9.84
C THR A 127 -7.25 13.66 9.68
N ALA A 128 -6.65 13.23 8.58
CA ALA A 128 -5.26 13.54 8.28
C ALA A 128 -5.10 13.97 6.83
N ASN A 129 -4.16 14.89 6.61
CA ASN A 129 -3.54 15.12 5.32
C ASN A 129 -2.20 14.40 5.33
N GLY A 130 -1.79 13.90 4.18
CA GLY A 130 -0.58 13.13 4.11
C GLY A 130 0.16 13.26 2.80
N GLY A 131 1.31 12.66 2.75
CA GLY A 131 2.13 12.55 1.56
C GLY A 131 3.03 11.35 1.64
N ASN A 132 3.70 11.11 0.54
CA ASN A 132 4.72 10.08 0.42
C ASN A 132 5.78 10.57 -0.56
N ALA A 133 7.03 10.31 -0.28
CA ALA A 133 8.13 10.48 -1.21
C ALA A 133 8.95 9.20 -1.22
N PHE A 134 9.37 8.73 -2.37
CA PHE A 134 10.19 7.53 -2.49
C PHE A 134 11.28 7.68 -3.54
N ILE A 135 12.34 6.94 -3.33
CA ILE A 135 13.39 6.68 -4.32
C ILE A 135 13.55 5.17 -4.47
N ARG A 136 13.56 4.71 -5.69
CA ARG A 136 13.71 3.31 -6.05
C ARG A 136 14.95 3.14 -6.91
N TRP A 137 15.79 2.19 -6.52
CA TRP A 137 16.88 1.69 -7.34
C TRP A 137 16.53 0.29 -7.83
N TYR A 138 16.56 0.13 -9.14
CA TYR A 138 16.27 -1.11 -9.84
C TYR A 138 17.46 -1.45 -10.73
N GLN A 139 18.22 -2.46 -10.38
CA GLN A 139 19.33 -2.91 -11.19
C GLN A 139 18.83 -3.82 -12.33
N ASN A 140 18.00 -4.78 -11.99
CA ASN A 140 17.35 -5.73 -12.88
C ASN A 140 16.28 -6.51 -12.08
N GLU A 141 15.69 -7.52 -12.67
CA GLU A 141 14.69 -8.38 -12.03
C GLU A 141 15.16 -9.07 -10.74
N ARG A 142 16.49 -9.15 -10.53
CA ARG A 142 17.11 -9.84 -9.40
C ARG A 142 17.37 -8.93 -8.21
N ARG A 143 17.49 -7.62 -8.44
CA ARG A 143 17.88 -6.68 -7.37
C ARG A 143 17.14 -5.37 -7.50
N GLU A 144 16.45 -5.03 -6.42
CA GLU A 144 15.67 -3.80 -6.30
C GLU A 144 15.66 -3.34 -4.83
N TYR A 145 15.77 -2.03 -4.61
CA TYR A 145 15.62 -1.40 -3.30
C TYR A 145 14.79 -0.14 -3.40
N GLN A 146 13.95 0.10 -2.39
CA GLN A 146 13.14 1.31 -2.30
C GLN A 146 13.20 1.88 -0.91
N LEU A 147 13.48 3.17 -0.82
CA LEU A 147 13.34 3.97 0.40
C LEU A 147 12.14 4.90 0.24
N SER A 148 11.30 4.98 1.26
CA SER A 148 10.16 5.87 1.29
C SER A 148 10.02 6.59 2.63
N VAL A 149 9.47 7.81 2.58
CA VAL A 149 9.13 8.63 3.73
C VAL A 149 7.72 9.16 3.52
N ALA A 150 6.86 9.03 4.53
CA ALA A 150 5.47 9.41 4.46
C ALA A 150 5.07 10.30 5.65
N PRO A 151 5.08 11.62 5.49
CA PRO A 151 4.57 12.53 6.50
C PRO A 151 3.04 12.54 6.53
N SER A 152 2.47 12.72 7.71
CA SER A 152 1.03 12.89 7.93
C SER A 152 0.78 13.94 8.99
N TRP A 153 -0.22 14.79 8.74
CA TRP A 153 -0.66 15.85 9.63
C TRP A 153 -2.10 15.59 10.05
N PHE A 154 -2.29 15.28 11.31
CA PHE A 154 -3.60 14.95 11.88
C PHE A 154 -4.30 16.19 12.41
N SER A 155 -5.63 16.22 12.32
CA SER A 155 -6.45 17.35 12.80
C SER A 155 -6.43 17.53 14.33
N ASP A 156 -5.99 16.52 15.08
CA ASP A 156 -5.78 16.59 16.54
C ASP A 156 -4.43 17.20 16.93
N GLY A 157 -3.62 17.64 15.94
CA GLY A 157 -2.32 18.26 16.12
C GLY A 157 -1.14 17.29 16.14
N ASN A 158 -1.37 15.99 15.95
CA ASN A 158 -0.29 15.03 15.78
C ASN A 158 0.36 15.16 14.40
N ASN A 159 1.69 15.14 14.38
CA ASN A 159 2.48 15.00 13.15
C ASN A 159 3.21 13.66 13.20
N ARG A 160 2.98 12.84 12.19
CA ARG A 160 3.61 11.53 12.03
C ARG A 160 4.54 11.55 10.83
N VAL A 161 5.68 10.91 10.97
CA VAL A 161 6.56 10.58 9.84
C VAL A 161 6.79 9.08 9.88
N GLU A 162 6.38 8.39 8.84
CA GLU A 162 6.67 6.98 8.61
C GLU A 162 7.82 6.86 7.62
N TYR A 163 8.68 5.87 7.83
CA TYR A 163 9.77 5.56 6.90
C TYR A 163 9.80 4.06 6.64
N ALA A 164 10.19 3.69 5.44
CA ALA A 164 10.35 2.29 5.05
C ALA A 164 11.51 2.13 4.07
N LEU A 165 12.27 1.08 4.28
CA LEU A 165 13.26 0.57 3.34
C LEU A 165 12.89 -0.87 3.02
N SER A 166 12.71 -1.18 1.76
CA SER A 166 12.44 -2.54 1.30
C SER A 166 13.42 -2.93 0.20
N GLY A 167 13.69 -4.21 0.10
CA GLY A 167 14.61 -4.73 -0.89
C GLY A 167 14.17 -6.08 -1.43
N LYS A 168 14.76 -6.45 -2.56
CA LYS A 168 14.66 -7.76 -3.16
C LYS A 168 16.02 -8.16 -3.72
N GLU A 169 16.49 -9.34 -3.31
CA GLU A 169 17.69 -9.98 -3.84
C GLU A 169 17.35 -11.39 -4.31
N ARG A 170 17.53 -11.67 -5.59
CA ARG A 170 17.33 -12.99 -6.14
C ARG A 170 18.43 -13.93 -5.67
N MET A 171 18.08 -14.91 -4.86
CA MET A 171 18.98 -15.91 -4.32
C MET A 171 19.14 -17.11 -5.25
N PHE A 172 18.04 -17.52 -5.89
CA PHE A 172 18.02 -18.72 -6.69
C PHE A 172 17.01 -18.61 -7.85
N THR A 173 17.37 -19.13 -9.02
CA THR A 173 16.53 -19.14 -10.22
C THR A 173 16.62 -20.47 -10.93
N ARG A 174 15.46 -21.05 -11.22
CA ARG A 174 15.26 -22.12 -12.21
C ARG A 174 14.08 -21.78 -13.10
N PRO A 175 13.86 -22.46 -14.23
CA PRO A 175 12.78 -22.12 -15.17
C PRO A 175 11.39 -22.03 -14.56
N ASN A 176 11.10 -22.82 -13.54
CA ASN A 176 9.79 -22.85 -12.87
C ASN A 176 9.84 -22.45 -11.39
N PHE A 177 11.00 -22.02 -10.91
CA PHE A 177 11.16 -21.69 -9.49
C PHE A 177 12.12 -20.54 -9.27
N THR A 178 11.72 -19.57 -8.46
CA THR A 178 12.58 -18.49 -8.00
C THR A 178 12.50 -18.35 -6.49
N LEU A 179 13.61 -17.99 -5.87
CA LEU A 179 13.70 -17.67 -4.45
C LEU A 179 14.33 -16.29 -4.29
N ASP A 180 13.62 -15.39 -3.65
CA ASP A 180 14.05 -14.02 -3.37
C ASP A 180 14.20 -13.82 -1.86
N PHE A 181 15.25 -13.10 -1.46
CA PHE A 181 15.36 -12.51 -0.13
C PHE A 181 14.76 -11.11 -0.17
N THR A 182 13.84 -10.83 0.74
CA THR A 182 13.07 -9.57 0.78
C THR A 182 13.18 -8.91 2.16
N PRO A 183 14.29 -8.21 2.44
CA PRO A 183 14.44 -7.48 3.69
C PRO A 183 13.54 -6.25 3.72
N SER A 184 12.96 -5.97 4.89
CA SER A 184 12.23 -4.74 5.14
C SER A 184 12.59 -4.12 6.48
N LEU A 185 12.73 -2.81 6.50
CA LEU A 185 12.89 -1.98 7.67
C LEU A 185 11.83 -0.88 7.59
N SER A 186 11.07 -0.70 8.64
CA SER A 186 10.08 0.38 8.72
C SER A 186 9.99 0.93 10.12
N GLY A 187 9.40 2.11 10.25
CA GLY A 187 9.15 2.70 11.54
C GLY A 187 8.41 4.01 11.42
N SER A 188 8.09 4.57 12.58
CA SER A 188 7.40 5.85 12.66
C SER A 188 7.88 6.71 13.83
N VAL A 189 7.65 8.00 13.69
CA VAL A 189 7.85 9.00 14.74
C VAL A 189 6.59 9.87 14.79
N ASN A 190 6.04 10.05 15.99
CA ASN A 190 4.89 10.90 16.23
C ASN A 190 5.24 12.04 17.19
N SER A 191 4.65 13.21 16.97
CA SER A 191 4.86 14.38 17.83
C SER A 191 4.03 14.33 19.11
N LYS A 192 2.87 13.64 19.08
CA LYS A 192 1.92 13.53 20.18
C LYS A 192 1.93 12.12 20.76
N GLU A 193 1.84 11.97 22.08
CA GLU A 193 1.81 10.66 22.75
C GLU A 193 0.38 10.21 23.05
N ASP A 194 -0.50 11.14 23.44
CA ASP A 194 -1.88 10.86 23.81
C ASP A 194 -2.81 11.06 22.60
N ALA A 195 -2.98 10.04 21.79
CA ALA A 195 -3.92 10.03 20.68
C ALA A 195 -5.01 8.95 20.91
N SER A 196 -6.18 9.16 20.32
CA SER A 196 -7.30 8.21 20.34
C SER A 196 -7.10 6.98 19.44
N TYR A 197 -5.96 6.85 18.83
CA TYR A 197 -5.56 5.79 17.91
C TYR A 197 -4.14 5.35 18.23
N TYR A 198 -3.70 4.22 17.65
CA TYR A 198 -2.34 3.73 17.82
C TYR A 198 -1.31 4.78 17.36
N ASN A 199 -0.52 5.28 18.27
CA ASN A 199 0.36 6.42 18.07
C ASN A 199 1.66 6.32 18.88
N PRO A 200 2.53 5.36 18.56
CA PRO A 200 3.80 5.20 19.26
C PRO A 200 4.68 6.44 19.07
N LYS A 201 5.33 6.90 20.12
CA LYS A 201 6.26 8.04 20.02
C LYS A 201 7.35 7.78 18.99
N ARG A 202 7.91 6.59 19.02
CA ARG A 202 8.87 6.05 18.06
C ARG A 202 8.73 4.54 18.03
N ASP A 203 8.73 4.00 16.84
CA ASP A 203 8.81 2.57 16.63
C ASP A 203 9.72 2.23 15.44
N ALA A 204 10.15 1.00 15.40
CA ALA A 204 10.91 0.44 14.29
C ALA A 204 10.64 -1.06 14.19
N SER A 205 10.64 -1.58 13.00
CA SER A 205 10.59 -3.01 12.72
C SER A 205 11.61 -3.39 11.66
N LEU A 206 12.23 -4.53 11.86
CA LEU A 206 13.13 -5.14 10.89
C LEU A 206 12.63 -6.56 10.62
N THR A 207 12.29 -6.84 9.38
CA THR A 207 11.71 -8.13 8.96
C THR A 207 12.43 -8.65 7.73
N PRO A 208 13.49 -9.47 7.89
CA PRO A 208 14.00 -10.29 6.81
C PRO A 208 12.97 -11.36 6.46
N ALA A 209 12.71 -11.53 5.16
CA ALA A 209 11.80 -12.54 4.64
C ALA A 209 12.36 -13.20 3.39
N VAL A 210 11.82 -14.34 3.05
CA VAL A 210 12.08 -15.04 1.78
C VAL A 210 10.77 -15.26 1.06
N MET A 211 10.80 -15.09 -0.25
CA MET A 211 9.65 -15.34 -1.13
C MET A 211 10.04 -16.37 -2.18
N ALA A 212 9.30 -17.47 -2.22
CA ALA A 212 9.42 -18.49 -3.24
C ALA A 212 8.26 -18.37 -4.23
N GLU A 213 8.56 -18.36 -5.52
CA GLU A 213 7.56 -18.45 -6.58
C GLU A 213 7.79 -19.73 -7.37
N HIS A 214 6.74 -20.53 -7.54
CA HIS A 214 6.73 -21.74 -8.31
C HIS A 214 5.67 -21.67 -9.42
N VAL A 215 6.11 -21.79 -10.66
CA VAL A 215 5.22 -21.89 -11.83
C VAL A 215 4.71 -23.31 -11.93
N MET A 216 3.43 -23.52 -11.63
CA MET A 216 2.78 -24.82 -11.66
C MET A 216 2.36 -25.22 -13.08
N TYR A 217 1.98 -24.24 -13.88
CA TYR A 217 1.50 -24.48 -15.23
C TYR A 217 1.88 -23.30 -16.13
N ARG A 218 2.35 -23.62 -17.33
CA ARG A 218 2.62 -22.62 -18.38
C ARG A 218 2.24 -23.21 -19.74
N ASN A 219 1.39 -22.48 -20.44
CA ASN A 219 1.02 -22.79 -21.81
C ASN A 219 0.84 -21.49 -22.58
N TYR A 220 1.79 -21.18 -23.47
CA TYR A 220 1.89 -19.89 -24.15
C TYR A 220 1.87 -18.72 -23.16
N GLU A 221 0.86 -17.86 -23.23
CA GLU A 221 0.70 -16.70 -22.36
C GLU A 221 -0.07 -17.00 -21.08
N THR A 222 -0.65 -18.19 -20.96
CA THR A 222 -1.32 -18.62 -19.71
C THR A 222 -0.28 -19.16 -18.74
N VAL A 223 -0.19 -18.50 -17.58
CA VAL A 223 0.74 -18.88 -16.52
C VAL A 223 -0.02 -18.98 -15.21
N TRP A 224 0.12 -20.12 -14.54
CA TRP A 224 -0.39 -20.31 -13.19
C TRP A 224 0.79 -20.54 -12.25
N SER A 225 0.94 -19.66 -11.27
CA SER A 225 2.00 -19.71 -10.28
C SER A 225 1.46 -19.64 -8.87
N GLN A 226 2.22 -20.19 -7.95
CA GLN A 226 2.01 -20.04 -6.51
C GLN A 226 3.19 -19.30 -5.88
N GLN A 227 2.91 -18.54 -4.82
CA GLN A 227 3.88 -17.77 -4.07
C GLN A 227 3.78 -18.15 -2.60
N LEU A 228 4.93 -18.36 -1.97
CA LEU A 228 5.06 -18.58 -0.54
C LEU A 228 6.03 -17.56 0.02
N GLU A 229 5.61 -16.85 1.04
CA GLU A 229 6.44 -15.92 1.78
C GLU A 229 6.59 -16.36 3.22
N ALA A 230 7.80 -16.27 3.75
CA ALA A 230 8.08 -16.53 5.15
C ALA A 230 9.12 -15.53 5.67
N GLY A 231 8.85 -14.95 6.82
CA GLY A 231 9.76 -13.98 7.44
C GLY A 231 9.68 -14.01 8.96
N VAL A 232 10.79 -13.64 9.58
CA VAL A 232 10.92 -13.48 11.03
C VAL A 232 11.64 -12.17 11.28
N GLY A 233 11.13 -11.37 12.18
CA GLY A 233 11.71 -10.07 12.47
C GLY A 233 11.50 -9.65 13.92
N ALA A 234 11.91 -8.43 14.20
CA ALA A 234 11.76 -7.80 15.49
C ALA A 234 11.04 -6.46 15.35
N TYR A 235 10.18 -6.17 16.29
CA TYR A 235 9.51 -4.89 16.45
C TYR A 235 9.96 -4.25 17.77
N TRP A 236 10.35 -3.00 17.68
CA TRP A 236 10.73 -2.18 18.81
C TRP A 236 9.80 -0.96 18.90
N GLN A 237 9.39 -0.63 20.11
CA GLN A 237 8.64 0.58 20.41
C GLN A 237 9.22 1.23 21.66
N LYS A 238 9.34 2.56 21.65
CA LYS A 238 9.80 3.30 22.81
C LYS A 238 8.95 3.01 24.03
N ASN A 239 9.59 2.68 25.17
CA ASN A 239 8.99 2.35 26.46
C ASN A 239 8.24 0.99 26.52
N TYR A 240 8.49 0.10 25.55
CA TYR A 240 7.93 -1.25 25.53
C TYR A 240 9.03 -2.27 25.22
N ASP A 241 8.77 -3.51 25.59
CA ASP A 241 9.67 -4.61 25.25
C ASP A 241 9.69 -4.89 23.76
N THR A 242 10.81 -5.40 23.28
CA THR A 242 10.96 -5.82 21.89
C THR A 242 10.10 -7.04 21.61
N GLY A 243 9.25 -6.95 20.59
CA GLY A 243 8.41 -8.04 20.12
C GLY A 243 9.01 -8.82 18.97
N LEU A 244 8.62 -10.07 18.84
CA LEU A 244 8.92 -10.91 17.68
C LEU A 244 7.82 -10.73 16.63
N ILE A 245 8.24 -10.59 15.35
CA ILE A 245 7.34 -10.61 14.19
C ILE A 245 7.54 -11.93 13.46
N THR A 246 6.44 -12.62 13.16
CA THR A 246 6.42 -13.75 12.24
C THR A 246 5.48 -13.43 11.08
N GLN A 247 5.93 -13.73 9.87
CA GLN A 247 5.16 -13.46 8.66
C GLN A 247 5.13 -14.74 7.82
N VAL A 248 3.94 -15.15 7.44
CA VAL A 248 3.72 -16.24 6.48
C VAL A 248 2.66 -15.80 5.51
N GLY A 249 2.93 -15.89 4.22
CA GLY A 249 2.01 -15.55 3.16
C GLY A 249 1.96 -16.65 2.11
N TYR A 250 0.78 -16.93 1.60
CA TYR A 250 0.56 -17.81 0.47
C TYR A 250 -0.36 -17.13 -0.53
N GLY A 251 0.00 -17.18 -1.79
CA GLY A 251 -0.79 -16.62 -2.87
C GLY A 251 -0.72 -17.47 -4.13
N GLN A 252 -1.71 -17.27 -4.99
CA GLN A 252 -1.73 -17.81 -6.34
C GLN A 252 -1.97 -16.70 -7.33
N ARG A 253 -1.31 -16.81 -8.48
CA ARG A 253 -1.51 -15.90 -9.61
C ARG A 253 -1.85 -16.72 -10.85
N LEU A 254 -2.98 -16.41 -11.45
CA LEU A 254 -3.35 -16.90 -12.76
C LEU A 254 -3.31 -15.75 -13.76
N GLN A 255 -2.42 -15.82 -14.72
CA GLN A 255 -2.38 -14.92 -15.86
C GLN A 255 -3.01 -15.63 -17.05
N LEU A 256 -4.06 -15.07 -17.60
CA LEU A 256 -4.72 -15.55 -18.80
C LEU A 256 -4.25 -14.77 -20.02
N ASN A 257 -4.36 -15.37 -21.20
CA ASN A 257 -4.09 -14.69 -22.46
C ASN A 257 -4.93 -13.42 -22.59
N ASN A 258 -4.35 -12.37 -23.18
CA ASN A 258 -5.03 -11.11 -23.47
C ASN A 258 -6.09 -11.24 -24.61
N VAL A 259 -6.78 -12.35 -24.72
CA VAL A 259 -7.83 -12.56 -25.72
C VAL A 259 -9.19 -12.42 -25.06
N PHE A 260 -9.45 -11.23 -24.54
CA PHE A 260 -10.81 -10.71 -24.45
C PHE A 260 -10.89 -9.52 -25.41
N ASP A 261 -11.25 -9.82 -26.64
CA ASP A 261 -11.72 -8.82 -27.60
C ASP A 261 -13.18 -8.48 -27.30
#